data_c198bd844e5d50ea48a431b5218ee81b
#
_entry.id   c198bd844e5d50ea48a431b5218ee81b
#
_cell.length_a   1.000
_cell.length_b   1.000
_cell.length_c   1.000
_cell.angle_alpha   90.00
_cell.angle_beta   90.00
_cell.angle_gamma   90.00
#
_symmetry.space_group_name_H-M   'P 1'
#
loop_
_entity.id
_entity.type
_entity.pdbx_description
1 polymer ?
#
loop_
_entity_poly.entity_id
_entity_poly.type
_entity_poly.pdbx_seq_one_letter_code
_entity_poly.pdbx_strand_id
1 'polypeptide(L)'
;MNFSSELFDCVVLRPVRKLDARALTEAFQRNRAHLAPWEPVRPERFYTVQGQQEVITRQRTELGLGTSLPMVLVKEGTILGLLTISSVVRGAFQNAHLGYWIDHAAQGAGLMTAAVGAAVNIAKQDLGLHRLEAATLLHNNASQRVLEKNGFVSYGVAPAYLRIAGQWQDHRMFQRIL
;
A
#
# COMPACT_ATOMS: atom_id res chain seq x y z
N MET A 1 -14.08 -8.03 12.06
CA MET A 1 -14.28 -7.34 10.79
C MET A 1 -13.58 -8.13 9.69
N ASN A 2 -14.24 -8.38 8.60
CA ASN A 2 -13.63 -9.07 7.45
C ASN A 2 -13.23 -8.01 6.42
N PHE A 3 -11.93 -7.65 6.40
CA PHE A 3 -11.39 -6.65 5.47
C PHE A 3 -11.01 -7.26 4.09
N SER A 4 -11.65 -8.36 3.67
CA SER A 4 -11.35 -9.00 2.39
C SER A 4 -12.32 -8.53 1.31
N SER A 5 -11.79 -8.27 0.11
CA SER A 5 -12.57 -7.93 -1.08
C SER A 5 -12.10 -8.76 -2.26
N GLU A 6 -13.03 -9.41 -2.95
CA GLU A 6 -12.75 -9.97 -4.27
C GLU A 6 -12.66 -8.84 -5.29
N LEU A 7 -11.61 -8.87 -6.05
CA LEU A 7 -11.39 -7.99 -7.20
C LEU A 7 -11.72 -8.80 -8.48
N PHE A 8 -11.44 -8.25 -9.63
CA PHE A 8 -11.58 -9.00 -10.88
C PHE A 8 -10.43 -10.02 -11.07
N ASP A 9 -10.61 -10.97 -11.99
CA ASP A 9 -9.61 -11.97 -12.38
C ASP A 9 -9.15 -12.86 -11.20
N CYS A 10 -10.09 -13.22 -10.30
CA CYS A 10 -9.84 -14.07 -9.14
C CYS A 10 -8.76 -13.52 -8.18
N VAL A 11 -8.48 -12.23 -8.21
CA VAL A 11 -7.59 -11.59 -7.25
C VAL A 11 -8.36 -11.20 -6.00
N VAL A 12 -7.81 -11.53 -4.84
CA VAL A 12 -8.36 -11.17 -3.53
C VAL A 12 -7.46 -10.14 -2.86
N LEU A 13 -8.03 -9.01 -2.46
CA LEU A 13 -7.42 -8.08 -1.52
C LEU A 13 -7.79 -8.50 -0.10
N ARG A 14 -6.81 -8.81 0.75
CA ARG A 14 -7.05 -9.24 2.13
C ARG A 14 -5.92 -8.81 3.08
N PRO A 15 -6.18 -8.74 4.39
CA PRO A 15 -5.12 -8.50 5.36
C PRO A 15 -3.98 -9.51 5.25
N VAL A 16 -2.77 -9.04 5.55
CA VAL A 16 -1.57 -9.89 5.58
C VAL A 16 -1.69 -10.96 6.66
N ARG A 17 -1.22 -12.17 6.38
CA ARG A 17 -1.23 -13.33 7.28
C ARG A 17 0.20 -13.78 7.62
N LYS A 18 0.40 -14.45 8.74
CA LYS A 18 1.72 -14.99 9.12
C LYS A 18 2.32 -15.89 8.03
N LEU A 19 1.47 -16.66 7.36
CA LEU A 19 1.89 -17.60 6.30
C LEU A 19 2.30 -16.92 4.99
N ASP A 20 2.08 -15.62 4.83
CA ASP A 20 2.43 -14.89 3.61
C ASP A 20 3.94 -14.58 3.49
N ALA A 21 4.75 -14.86 4.52
CA ALA A 21 6.16 -14.48 4.55
C ALA A 21 6.95 -14.98 3.35
N ARG A 22 6.76 -16.25 2.95
CA ARG A 22 7.43 -16.82 1.78
C ARG A 22 6.97 -16.15 0.49
N ALA A 23 5.67 -16.05 0.28
CA ALA A 23 5.11 -15.43 -0.92
C ALA A 23 5.46 -13.93 -1.04
N LEU A 24 5.52 -13.19 0.08
CA LEU A 24 6.01 -11.81 0.11
C LEU A 24 7.51 -11.73 -0.21
N THR A 25 8.33 -12.64 0.32
CA THR A 25 9.75 -12.71 -0.03
C THR A 25 9.94 -12.89 -1.53
N GLU A 26 9.25 -13.86 -2.11
CA GLU A 26 9.30 -14.14 -3.56
C GLU A 26 8.83 -12.94 -4.39
N ALA A 27 7.75 -12.27 -3.95
CA ALA A 27 7.23 -11.08 -4.61
C ALA A 27 8.23 -9.91 -4.56
N PHE A 28 8.84 -9.63 -3.40
CA PHE A 28 9.85 -8.57 -3.28
C PHE A 28 11.14 -8.89 -4.03
N GLN A 29 11.59 -10.14 -4.04
CA GLN A 29 12.77 -10.55 -4.82
C GLN A 29 12.52 -10.38 -6.31
N ARG A 30 11.38 -10.86 -6.82
CA ARG A 30 10.97 -10.76 -8.23
C ARG A 30 10.85 -9.32 -8.71
N ASN A 31 10.38 -8.43 -7.84
CA ASN A 31 10.15 -7.02 -8.15
C ASN A 31 11.26 -6.08 -7.66
N ARG A 32 12.39 -6.60 -7.15
CA ARG A 32 13.42 -5.79 -6.52
C ARG A 32 13.91 -4.63 -7.40
N ALA A 33 14.27 -4.93 -8.64
CA ALA A 33 14.73 -3.91 -9.59
C ALA A 33 13.61 -2.91 -9.95
N HIS A 34 12.38 -3.42 -10.13
CA HIS A 34 11.21 -2.61 -10.45
C HIS A 34 10.85 -1.63 -9.33
N LEU A 35 10.94 -2.06 -8.07
CA LEU A 35 10.55 -1.26 -6.89
C LEU A 35 11.67 -0.31 -6.42
N ALA A 36 12.93 -0.60 -6.73
CA ALA A 36 14.06 0.17 -6.22
C ALA A 36 13.97 1.70 -6.44
N PRO A 37 13.47 2.24 -7.56
CA PRO A 37 13.30 3.69 -7.75
C PRO A 37 12.17 4.31 -6.93
N TRP A 38 11.25 3.51 -6.40
CA TRP A 38 9.98 3.94 -5.80
C TRP A 38 9.91 3.75 -4.28
N GLU A 39 10.88 3.01 -3.70
CA GLU A 39 10.89 2.64 -2.29
C GLU A 39 12.15 3.12 -1.57
N PRO A 40 12.10 3.21 -0.22
CA PRO A 40 13.31 3.34 0.59
C PRO A 40 14.29 2.20 0.34
N VAL A 41 15.58 2.47 0.44
CA VAL A 41 16.62 1.42 0.38
C VAL A 41 16.37 0.40 1.49
N ARG A 42 16.27 -0.87 1.12
CA ARG A 42 16.04 -1.98 2.04
C ARG A 42 17.32 -2.76 2.30
N PRO A 43 17.59 -3.19 3.54
CA PRO A 43 18.72 -4.09 3.81
C PRO A 43 18.47 -5.49 3.20
N GLU A 44 19.52 -6.25 2.93
CA GLU A 44 19.41 -7.60 2.34
C GLU A 44 18.49 -8.54 3.14
N ARG A 45 18.49 -8.41 4.47
CA ARG A 45 17.60 -9.17 5.36
C ARG A 45 16.12 -8.99 5.01
N PHE A 46 15.72 -7.83 4.49
CA PHE A 46 14.33 -7.58 4.06
C PHE A 46 13.86 -8.57 2.99
N TYR A 47 14.76 -9.02 2.13
CA TYR A 47 14.48 -9.95 1.03
C TYR A 47 14.61 -11.43 1.43
N THR A 48 14.58 -11.73 2.72
CA THR A 48 14.59 -13.10 3.26
C THR A 48 13.26 -13.43 3.93
N VAL A 49 12.92 -14.73 4.00
CA VAL A 49 11.70 -15.19 4.67
C VAL A 49 11.66 -14.72 6.13
N GLN A 50 12.81 -14.82 6.83
CA GLN A 50 12.90 -14.36 8.22
C GLN A 50 12.66 -12.85 8.35
N GLY A 51 13.23 -12.05 7.46
CA GLY A 51 12.99 -10.60 7.45
C GLY A 51 11.52 -10.26 7.20
N GLN A 52 10.87 -10.97 6.28
CA GLN A 52 9.43 -10.78 6.04
C GLN A 52 8.57 -11.26 7.22
N GLN A 53 8.96 -12.32 7.93
CA GLN A 53 8.27 -12.72 9.17
C GLN A 53 8.30 -11.63 10.24
N GLU A 54 9.44 -10.94 10.39
CA GLU A 54 9.58 -9.81 11.32
C GLU A 54 8.72 -8.62 10.91
N VAL A 55 8.72 -8.28 9.61
CA VAL A 55 7.86 -7.23 9.06
C VAL A 55 6.39 -7.54 9.30
N ILE A 56 5.95 -8.76 8.97
CA ILE A 56 4.57 -9.20 9.17
C ILE A 56 4.20 -9.19 10.65
N THR A 57 5.09 -9.61 11.54
CA THR A 57 4.83 -9.59 12.98
C THR A 57 4.53 -8.19 13.47
N ARG A 58 5.36 -7.20 13.09
CA ARG A 58 5.13 -5.79 13.42
C ARG A 58 3.82 -5.28 12.81
N GLN A 59 3.59 -5.52 11.53
CA GLN A 59 2.36 -5.11 10.82
C GLN A 59 1.10 -5.68 11.49
N ARG A 60 1.14 -6.92 11.96
CA ARG A 60 0.02 -7.54 12.68
C ARG A 60 -0.21 -6.95 14.07
N THR A 61 0.86 -6.53 14.75
CA THR A 61 0.73 -5.78 16.00
C THR A 61 0.05 -4.44 15.75
N GLU A 62 0.47 -3.69 14.74
CA GLU A 62 -0.14 -2.42 14.34
C GLU A 62 -1.61 -2.58 13.92
N LEU A 63 -1.94 -3.68 13.23
CA LEU A 63 -3.32 -4.04 12.90
C LEU A 63 -4.14 -4.29 14.17
N GLY A 64 -3.59 -5.03 15.13
CA GLY A 64 -4.24 -5.30 16.42
C GLY A 64 -4.49 -4.03 17.24
N LEU A 65 -3.61 -3.04 17.12
CA LEU A 65 -3.75 -1.71 17.76
C LEU A 65 -4.68 -0.76 16.97
N GLY A 66 -5.12 -1.15 15.76
CA GLY A 66 -5.95 -0.31 14.91
C GLY A 66 -5.23 0.89 14.29
N THR A 67 -3.88 0.88 14.28
CA THR A 67 -3.05 1.98 13.74
C THR A 67 -2.66 1.77 12.29
N SER A 68 -2.80 0.52 11.77
CA SER A 68 -2.47 0.18 10.39
C SER A 68 -3.32 -1.01 9.92
N LEU A 69 -3.63 -1.06 8.63
CA LEU A 69 -4.26 -2.20 7.94
C LEU A 69 -3.40 -2.58 6.72
N PRO A 70 -2.41 -3.46 6.90
CA PRO A 70 -1.61 -3.98 5.81
C PRO A 70 -2.37 -5.07 5.06
N MET A 71 -2.46 -4.95 3.74
CA MET A 71 -3.22 -5.85 2.86
C MET A 71 -2.34 -6.33 1.70
N VAL A 72 -2.62 -7.52 1.22
CA VAL A 72 -1.97 -8.11 0.04
C VAL A 72 -2.99 -8.41 -1.05
N LEU A 73 -2.58 -8.23 -2.30
CA LEU A 73 -3.30 -8.68 -3.48
C LEU A 73 -2.81 -10.09 -3.83
N VAL A 74 -3.70 -11.09 -3.79
CA VAL A 74 -3.33 -12.49 -3.95
C VAL A 74 -4.15 -13.12 -5.07
N LYS A 75 -3.46 -13.82 -5.98
CA LYS A 75 -4.06 -14.70 -6.99
C LYS A 75 -3.41 -16.08 -6.87
N GLU A 76 -4.18 -17.13 -6.60
CA GLU A 76 -3.69 -18.52 -6.52
C GLU A 76 -2.44 -18.71 -5.66
N GLY A 77 -2.40 -18.04 -4.49
CA GLY A 77 -1.25 -18.09 -3.57
C GLY A 77 -0.10 -17.15 -3.93
N THR A 78 -0.08 -16.57 -5.13
CA THR A 78 0.94 -15.60 -5.56
C THR A 78 0.55 -14.20 -5.12
N ILE A 79 1.48 -13.48 -4.47
CA ILE A 79 1.28 -12.08 -4.12
C ILE A 79 1.66 -11.21 -5.31
N LEU A 80 0.68 -10.44 -5.78
CA LEU A 80 0.79 -9.49 -6.89
C LEU A 80 0.98 -8.04 -6.45
N GLY A 81 0.84 -7.74 -5.18
CA GLY A 81 1.01 -6.38 -4.66
C GLY A 81 0.68 -6.28 -3.19
N LEU A 82 0.98 -5.12 -2.64
CA LEU A 82 0.70 -4.78 -1.27
C LEU A 82 0.05 -3.39 -1.23
N LEU A 83 -0.94 -3.24 -0.35
CA LEU A 83 -1.60 -1.99 -0.08
C LEU A 83 -1.72 -1.84 1.44
N THR A 84 -1.38 -0.68 1.97
CA THR A 84 -1.44 -0.44 3.40
C THR A 84 -2.18 0.87 3.67
N ILE A 85 -3.19 0.82 4.54
CA ILE A 85 -3.73 1.99 5.22
C ILE A 85 -2.93 2.11 6.51
N SER A 86 -2.14 3.16 6.68
CA SER A 86 -1.22 3.35 7.81
C SER A 86 -1.44 4.67 8.51
N SER A 87 -0.82 4.84 9.68
CA SER A 87 -0.91 6.06 10.47
C SER A 87 -2.36 6.50 10.72
N VAL A 88 -3.20 5.54 11.12
CA VAL A 88 -4.60 5.82 11.44
C VAL A 88 -4.66 6.72 12.66
N VAL A 89 -5.12 7.95 12.46
CA VAL A 89 -5.32 8.96 13.51
C VAL A 89 -6.81 9.12 13.76
N ARG A 90 -7.22 9.01 15.03
CA ARG A 90 -8.60 9.15 15.48
C ARG A 90 -8.88 10.57 16.00
N GLY A 91 -9.95 10.74 16.72
CA GLY A 91 -10.38 12.03 17.27
C GLY A 91 -10.90 12.98 16.20
N ALA A 92 -10.56 14.23 16.25
CA ALA A 92 -11.04 15.26 15.32
C ALA A 92 -10.47 15.11 13.90
N PHE A 93 -9.35 14.39 13.72
CA PHE A 93 -8.69 14.26 12.41
C PHE A 93 -9.29 13.13 11.55
N GLN A 94 -9.55 11.94 12.11
CA GLN A 94 -10.12 10.76 11.43
C GLN A 94 -9.45 10.49 10.07
N ASN A 95 -8.13 10.46 10.05
CA ASN A 95 -7.29 10.39 8.84
C ASN A 95 -6.40 9.15 8.84
N ALA A 96 -5.98 8.71 7.65
CA ALA A 96 -4.92 7.72 7.46
C ALA A 96 -4.18 7.96 6.13
N HIS A 97 -2.99 7.35 6.01
CA HIS A 97 -2.20 7.35 4.79
C HIS A 97 -2.38 6.05 4.01
N LEU A 98 -2.44 6.15 2.69
CA LEU A 98 -2.51 5.02 1.76
C LEU A 98 -1.19 4.89 1.00
N GLY A 99 -0.56 3.72 1.10
CA GLY A 99 0.63 3.36 0.32
C GLY A 99 0.43 2.01 -0.36
N TYR A 100 1.00 1.83 -1.56
CA TYR A 100 0.87 0.58 -2.30
C TYR A 100 1.98 0.37 -3.34
N TRP A 101 2.15 -0.87 -3.74
CA TRP A 101 2.91 -1.25 -4.93
C TRP A 101 2.24 -2.46 -5.61
N ILE A 102 2.55 -2.66 -6.89
CA ILE A 102 2.05 -3.77 -7.69
C ILE A 102 3.21 -4.43 -8.46
N ASP A 103 3.11 -5.74 -8.61
CA ASP A 103 4.03 -6.55 -9.44
C ASP A 103 4.13 -5.97 -10.85
N HIS A 104 5.36 -5.90 -11.37
CA HIS A 104 5.63 -5.40 -12.70
C HIS A 104 4.77 -6.10 -13.77
N ALA A 105 4.64 -7.43 -13.66
CA ALA A 105 3.85 -8.23 -14.60
C ALA A 105 2.33 -7.99 -14.49
N ALA A 106 1.84 -7.43 -13.38
CA ALA A 106 0.42 -7.16 -13.16
C ALA A 106 0.05 -5.68 -13.40
N GLN A 107 0.98 -4.87 -13.90
CA GLN A 107 0.73 -3.47 -14.24
C GLN A 107 -0.19 -3.32 -15.47
N GLY A 108 -0.81 -2.16 -15.60
CA GLY A 108 -1.62 -1.81 -16.77
C GLY A 108 -3.02 -2.41 -16.80
N ALA A 109 -3.30 -3.49 -16.08
CA ALA A 109 -4.60 -4.18 -16.06
C ALA A 109 -5.68 -3.53 -15.18
N GLY A 110 -5.40 -2.40 -14.53
CA GLY A 110 -6.36 -1.73 -13.64
C GLY A 110 -6.48 -2.34 -12.23
N LEU A 111 -5.72 -3.38 -11.92
CA LEU A 111 -5.81 -4.11 -10.66
C LEU A 111 -5.57 -3.21 -9.44
N MET A 112 -4.53 -2.35 -9.46
CA MET A 112 -4.28 -1.43 -8.35
C MET A 112 -5.38 -0.36 -8.24
N THR A 113 -6.00 0.06 -9.33
CA THR A 113 -7.15 0.97 -9.30
C THR A 113 -8.33 0.33 -8.56
N ALA A 114 -8.63 -0.94 -8.83
CA ALA A 114 -9.68 -1.68 -8.14
C ALA A 114 -9.33 -1.88 -6.64
N ALA A 115 -8.07 -2.22 -6.34
CA ALA A 115 -7.61 -2.40 -4.96
C ALA A 115 -7.71 -1.11 -4.13
N VAL A 116 -7.32 0.03 -4.69
CA VAL A 116 -7.47 1.34 -4.04
C VAL A 116 -8.94 1.67 -3.83
N GLY A 117 -9.82 1.38 -4.80
CA GLY A 117 -11.26 1.55 -4.64
C GLY A 117 -11.83 0.72 -3.47
N ALA A 118 -11.43 -0.55 -3.37
CA ALA A 118 -11.81 -1.40 -2.25
C ALA A 118 -11.27 -0.86 -0.91
N ALA A 119 -10.01 -0.41 -0.87
CA ALA A 119 -9.42 0.18 0.34
C ALA A 119 -10.12 1.47 0.78
N VAL A 120 -10.56 2.30 -0.16
CA VAL A 120 -11.38 3.49 0.12
C VAL A 120 -12.70 3.10 0.80
N ASN A 121 -13.37 2.06 0.29
CA ASN A 121 -14.62 1.57 0.89
C ASN A 121 -14.38 1.02 2.30
N ILE A 122 -13.32 0.23 2.52
CA ILE A 122 -12.92 -0.26 3.84
C ILE A 122 -12.63 0.92 4.79
N ALA A 123 -11.88 1.92 4.34
CA ALA A 123 -11.56 3.09 5.14
C ALA A 123 -12.81 3.84 5.61
N LYS A 124 -13.79 3.99 4.71
CA LYS A 124 -15.06 4.66 5.00
C LYS A 124 -15.97 3.82 5.88
N GLN A 125 -16.27 2.59 5.47
CA GLN A 125 -17.33 1.77 6.05
C GLN A 125 -16.87 1.01 7.30
N ASP A 126 -15.67 0.44 7.26
CA ASP A 126 -15.19 -0.44 8.32
C ASP A 126 -14.32 0.30 9.34
N LEU A 127 -13.50 1.24 8.87
CA LEU A 127 -12.62 2.03 9.73
C LEU A 127 -13.26 3.36 10.18
N GLY A 128 -14.35 3.82 9.56
CA GLY A 128 -15.04 5.06 9.92
C GLY A 128 -14.13 6.30 9.78
N LEU A 129 -13.24 6.31 8.81
CA LEU A 129 -12.36 7.44 8.56
C LEU A 129 -13.06 8.53 7.76
N HIS A 130 -12.69 9.77 8.01
CA HIS A 130 -13.16 10.94 7.26
C HIS A 130 -12.30 11.22 6.03
N ARG A 131 -10.99 10.87 6.08
CA ARG A 131 -10.02 11.23 5.04
C ARG A 131 -9.01 10.12 4.82
N LEU A 132 -8.60 9.94 3.57
CA LEU A 132 -7.35 9.25 3.19
C LEU A 132 -6.42 10.22 2.49
N GLU A 133 -5.14 10.11 2.80
CA GLU A 133 -4.05 10.81 2.15
C GLU A 133 -3.12 9.84 1.45
N ALA A 134 -2.47 10.28 0.39
CA ALA A 134 -1.42 9.53 -0.30
C ALA A 134 -0.37 10.49 -0.84
N ALA A 135 0.86 10.02 -0.96
CA ALA A 135 1.94 10.79 -1.54
C ALA A 135 2.61 9.99 -2.67
N THR A 136 2.98 10.67 -3.74
CA THR A 136 3.70 10.07 -4.86
C THR A 136 4.91 10.92 -5.22
N LEU A 137 5.98 10.28 -5.72
CA LEU A 137 7.05 11.03 -6.39
C LEU A 137 6.47 11.86 -7.54
N LEU A 138 7.03 13.03 -7.80
CA LEU A 138 6.51 13.97 -8.81
C LEU A 138 6.38 13.33 -10.21
N HIS A 139 7.29 12.41 -10.55
CA HIS A 139 7.32 11.72 -11.84
C HIS A 139 6.60 10.36 -11.86
N ASN A 140 5.96 9.95 -10.73
CA ASN A 140 5.20 8.69 -10.69
C ASN A 140 3.78 8.85 -11.26
N ASN A 141 3.69 9.12 -12.56
CA ASN A 141 2.42 9.34 -13.25
C ASN A 141 1.47 8.14 -13.17
N ALA A 142 2.01 6.92 -13.05
CA ALA A 142 1.18 5.71 -12.94
C ALA A 142 0.40 5.70 -11.63
N SER A 143 1.08 5.96 -10.49
CA SER A 143 0.42 6.05 -9.19
C SER A 143 -0.55 7.24 -9.11
N GLN A 144 -0.19 8.40 -9.67
CA GLN A 144 -1.08 9.57 -9.72
C GLN A 144 -2.39 9.25 -10.43
N ARG A 145 -2.35 8.58 -11.59
CA ARG A 145 -3.56 8.14 -12.31
C ARG A 145 -4.41 7.15 -11.53
N VAL A 146 -3.81 6.26 -10.74
CA VAL A 146 -4.56 5.35 -9.86
C VAL A 146 -5.32 6.13 -8.80
N LEU A 147 -4.68 7.10 -8.17
CA LEU A 147 -5.30 7.96 -7.16
C LEU A 147 -6.42 8.80 -7.76
N GLU A 148 -6.19 9.48 -8.86
CA GLU A 148 -7.17 10.33 -9.56
C GLU A 148 -8.42 9.54 -9.97
N LYS A 149 -8.26 8.33 -10.53
CA LYS A 149 -9.38 7.43 -10.86
C LYS A 149 -10.20 7.00 -9.64
N ASN A 150 -9.61 7.07 -8.45
CA ASN A 150 -10.29 6.81 -7.19
C ASN A 150 -10.73 8.08 -6.46
N GLY A 151 -10.83 9.22 -7.15
CA GLY A 151 -11.36 10.47 -6.61
C GLY A 151 -10.43 11.17 -5.61
N PHE A 152 -9.15 10.82 -5.59
CA PHE A 152 -8.17 11.63 -4.87
C PHE A 152 -7.85 12.89 -5.66
N VAL A 153 -7.72 14.01 -4.94
CA VAL A 153 -7.32 15.30 -5.50
C VAL A 153 -5.95 15.71 -4.96
N SER A 154 -5.10 16.23 -5.84
CA SER A 154 -3.82 16.82 -5.41
C SER A 154 -4.07 18.13 -4.68
N TYR A 155 -3.38 18.35 -3.55
CA TYR A 155 -3.51 19.57 -2.76
C TYR A 155 -2.19 20.28 -2.50
N GLY A 156 -1.07 19.76 -2.99
CA GLY A 156 0.22 20.43 -2.86
C GLY A 156 1.41 19.54 -3.19
N VAL A 157 2.58 20.11 -3.00
CA VAL A 157 3.88 19.43 -3.07
C VAL A 157 4.57 19.59 -1.72
N ALA A 158 5.08 18.49 -1.17
CA ALA A 158 5.89 18.48 0.03
C ALA A 158 7.37 18.31 -0.37
N PRO A 159 8.22 19.34 -0.22
CA PRO A 159 9.64 19.25 -0.53
C PRO A 159 10.37 18.29 0.43
N ALA A 160 11.34 17.54 -0.08
CA ALA A 160 12.20 16.62 0.69
C ALA A 160 11.40 15.73 1.67
N TYR A 161 10.27 15.19 1.21
CA TYR A 161 9.26 14.55 2.08
C TYR A 161 9.65 13.16 2.56
N LEU A 162 10.09 12.29 1.65
CA LEU A 162 10.51 10.92 1.97
C LEU A 162 11.87 10.60 1.35
N ARG A 163 12.62 9.74 2.06
CA ARG A 163 13.90 9.24 1.57
C ARG A 163 13.69 8.01 0.70
N ILE A 164 13.55 8.23 -0.61
CA ILE A 164 13.34 7.20 -1.64
C ILE A 164 14.63 6.99 -2.42
N ALA A 165 14.98 5.72 -2.71
CA ALA A 165 16.21 5.35 -3.39
C ALA A 165 17.48 6.00 -2.76
N GLY A 166 17.46 6.19 -1.44
CA GLY A 166 18.58 6.78 -0.70
C GLY A 166 18.64 8.30 -0.66
N GLN A 167 17.72 9.01 -1.32
CA GLN A 167 17.69 10.47 -1.41
C GLN A 167 16.36 11.04 -0.89
N TRP A 168 16.41 12.22 -0.24
CA TRP A 168 15.21 12.97 0.08
C TRP A 168 14.58 13.51 -1.20
N GLN A 169 13.33 13.18 -1.43
CA GLN A 169 12.63 13.53 -2.66
C GLN A 169 11.30 14.23 -2.40
N ASP A 170 10.96 15.15 -3.30
CA ASP A 170 9.69 15.85 -3.28
C ASP A 170 8.56 14.93 -3.65
N HIS A 171 7.42 15.11 -3.00
CA HIS A 171 6.22 14.33 -3.25
C HIS A 171 5.04 15.22 -3.56
N ARG A 172 4.21 14.78 -4.51
CA ARG A 172 2.88 15.32 -4.73
C ARG A 172 1.93 14.69 -3.72
N MET A 173 1.22 15.54 -2.98
CA MET A 173 0.30 15.16 -1.94
C MET A 173 -1.11 15.05 -2.48
N PHE A 174 -1.78 13.96 -2.17
CA PHE A 174 -3.15 13.68 -2.56
C PHE A 174 -4.01 13.44 -1.33
N GLN A 175 -5.29 13.81 -1.43
CA GLN A 175 -6.30 13.51 -0.42
C GLN A 175 -7.61 13.09 -1.04
N ARG A 176 -8.38 12.31 -0.31
CA ARG A 176 -9.77 12.02 -0.59
C ARG A 176 -10.59 12.13 0.69
N ILE A 177 -11.66 12.94 0.66
CA ILE A 177 -12.69 12.96 1.70
C ILE A 177 -13.64 11.79 1.44
N LEU A 178 -13.97 11.02 2.53
CA LEU A 178 -14.70 9.74 2.46
C LEU A 178 -16.20 9.88 2.70
#